data_725dd3746a07bc371db21e0a27061814
#
_entry.id   725dd3746a07bc371db21e0a27061814
#
_cell.length_a   1.000
_cell.length_b   1.000
_cell.length_c   1.000
_cell.angle_alpha   90.00
_cell.angle_beta   90.00
_cell.angle_gamma   90.00
#
_symmetry.space_group_name_H-M   'P 1'
#
loop_
_entity.id
_entity.type
_entity.pdbx_description
1 polymer ?
#
loop_
_entity_poly.entity_id
_entity_poly.type
_entity_poly.pdbx_seq_one_letter_code
_entity_poly.pdbx_strand_id
1 'polypeptide(L)'
;MKILVTGSAGRVGSFVARQLLGEGHRVRGFDLKPSGINSPEFDEVVGDFDDAAAAQRASNGVDAVLHLGAFMSWLPADRDRLYRANVDGTRIVLEAAAAAKVGRFVFASSGEVYPENKPEFQPVTEDHPARPLSPYGVTKLLGEELVKFQGRVSPMETVILRFSHTQNASELLDPTSFFSGPRFFLHPKIRQQEGFGNALAVEKLKALDIGEEALVLTRNENGRPFRMHITDTRDMAKGILLALTHAKAVGGIFNLGATEPVDFADILPAMAKKTGLPLVAVDLPGAGVWYHTSNARIRETLGFEPEWPITRMLDEAVSAWTRRQT
;
A
#
# COMPACT_ATOMS: atom_id res chain seq x y z
N MET A 1 3.26 -10.83 -23.03
CA MET A 1 1.85 -10.60 -22.62
C MET A 1 1.53 -9.11 -22.76
N LYS A 2 0.26 -8.76 -22.94
CA LYS A 2 -0.24 -7.40 -22.74
C LYS A 2 -0.95 -7.33 -21.39
N ILE A 3 -0.52 -6.45 -20.49
CA ILE A 3 -0.96 -6.41 -19.11
C ILE A 3 -1.57 -5.05 -18.80
N LEU A 4 -2.80 -5.04 -18.29
CA LEU A 4 -3.43 -3.83 -17.74
C LEU A 4 -2.94 -3.60 -16.31
N VAL A 5 -2.43 -2.40 -16.04
CA VAL A 5 -2.07 -1.94 -14.70
C VAL A 5 -2.97 -0.78 -14.32
N THR A 6 -3.92 -0.98 -13.43
CA THR A 6 -4.70 0.12 -12.88
C THR A 6 -3.91 0.82 -11.77
N GLY A 7 -4.14 2.11 -11.56
CA GLY A 7 -3.32 2.90 -10.65
C GLY A 7 -1.91 3.14 -11.21
N SER A 8 -1.77 3.17 -12.53
CA SER A 8 -0.48 3.27 -13.24
C SER A 8 0.28 4.58 -13.01
N ALA A 9 -0.37 5.62 -12.54
CA ALA A 9 0.25 6.87 -12.11
C ALA A 9 0.57 6.90 -10.60
N GLY A 10 0.21 5.84 -9.86
CA GLY A 10 0.49 5.69 -8.43
C GLY A 10 1.88 5.10 -8.16
N ARG A 11 2.30 5.09 -6.87
CA ARG A 11 3.61 4.59 -6.42
C ARG A 11 3.89 3.15 -6.89
N VAL A 12 3.04 2.21 -6.54
CA VAL A 12 3.22 0.80 -6.88
C VAL A 12 2.98 0.56 -8.38
N GLY A 13 1.87 1.08 -8.91
CA GLY A 13 1.48 0.85 -10.30
C GLY A 13 2.49 1.35 -11.32
N SER A 14 3.05 2.55 -11.11
CA SER A 14 4.08 3.10 -12.02
C SER A 14 5.39 2.31 -11.96
N PHE A 15 5.77 1.82 -10.78
CA PHE A 15 6.96 0.98 -10.62
C PHE A 15 6.78 -0.37 -11.32
N VAL A 16 5.66 -1.05 -11.06
CA VAL A 16 5.31 -2.34 -11.68
C VAL A 16 5.21 -2.22 -13.19
N ALA A 17 4.58 -1.16 -13.69
CA ALA A 17 4.47 -0.92 -15.14
C ALA A 17 5.84 -0.79 -15.81
N ARG A 18 6.78 -0.03 -15.20
CA ARG A 18 8.15 0.11 -15.72
C ARG A 18 8.92 -1.21 -15.66
N GLN A 19 8.75 -1.99 -14.61
CA GLN A 19 9.40 -3.30 -14.48
C GLN A 19 8.90 -4.26 -15.56
N LEU A 20 7.58 -4.36 -15.77
CA LEU A 20 6.98 -5.18 -16.82
C LEU A 20 7.47 -4.79 -18.23
N LEU A 21 7.59 -3.49 -18.50
CA LEU A 21 8.17 -3.00 -19.76
C LEU A 21 9.63 -3.41 -19.90
N GLY A 22 10.43 -3.33 -18.82
CA GLY A 22 11.82 -3.79 -18.80
C GLY A 22 11.98 -5.30 -19.02
N GLU A 23 10.97 -6.09 -18.66
CA GLU A 23 10.89 -7.54 -18.88
C GLU A 23 10.32 -7.90 -20.29
N GLY A 24 10.07 -6.90 -21.16
CA GLY A 24 9.61 -7.11 -22.54
C GLY A 24 8.12 -7.33 -22.69
N HIS A 25 7.32 -6.98 -21.68
CA HIS A 25 5.87 -7.02 -21.76
C HIS A 25 5.31 -5.73 -22.39
N ARG A 26 4.11 -5.82 -22.97
CA ARG A 26 3.32 -4.65 -23.34
C ARG A 26 2.44 -4.27 -22.14
N VAL A 27 2.40 -2.98 -21.82
CA VAL A 27 1.64 -2.51 -20.66
C VAL A 27 0.62 -1.48 -21.08
N ARG A 28 -0.60 -1.64 -20.57
CA ARG A 28 -1.62 -0.59 -20.61
C ARG A 28 -1.83 -0.03 -19.22
N GLY A 29 -1.69 1.29 -19.07
CA GLY A 29 -2.05 2.01 -17.85
C GLY A 29 -3.54 2.35 -17.82
N PHE A 30 -4.12 2.39 -16.61
CA PHE A 30 -5.45 2.97 -16.37
C PHE A 30 -5.44 3.72 -15.05
N ASP A 31 -5.61 5.03 -15.11
CA ASP A 31 -5.57 5.92 -13.94
C ASP A 31 -6.36 7.21 -14.22
N LEU A 32 -6.68 7.96 -13.17
CA LEU A 32 -7.31 9.29 -13.26
C LEU A 32 -6.44 10.33 -13.97
N LYS A 33 -5.13 10.11 -14.03
CA LYS A 33 -4.17 11.03 -14.64
C LYS A 33 -3.11 10.25 -15.43
N PRO A 34 -2.45 10.89 -16.39
CA PRO A 34 -1.34 10.27 -17.10
C PRO A 34 -0.21 9.84 -16.16
N SER A 35 0.37 8.68 -16.45
CA SER A 35 1.47 8.10 -15.65
C SER A 35 2.84 8.74 -15.93
N GLY A 36 2.99 9.41 -17.07
CA GLY A 36 4.27 9.94 -17.53
C GLY A 36 5.26 8.84 -17.96
N ILE A 37 4.80 7.63 -18.22
CA ILE A 37 5.65 6.56 -18.75
C ILE A 37 5.80 6.77 -20.27
N ASN A 38 7.04 6.90 -20.72
CA ASN A 38 7.36 7.04 -22.14
C ASN A 38 8.03 5.76 -22.63
N SER A 39 7.28 4.93 -23.35
CA SER A 39 7.75 3.69 -23.97
C SER A 39 6.86 3.32 -25.15
N PRO A 40 7.40 2.79 -26.26
CA PRO A 40 6.61 2.34 -27.42
C PRO A 40 5.69 1.14 -27.07
N GLU A 41 6.01 0.39 -26.02
CA GLU A 41 5.22 -0.75 -25.55
C GLU A 41 4.24 -0.38 -24.43
N PHE A 42 4.05 0.93 -24.17
CA PHE A 42 3.10 1.46 -23.19
C PHE A 42 2.01 2.28 -23.88
N ASP A 43 0.76 1.92 -23.63
CA ASP A 43 -0.41 2.76 -23.91
C ASP A 43 -1.19 3.02 -22.60
N GLU A 44 -2.02 4.07 -22.56
CA GLU A 44 -2.82 4.34 -21.37
C GLU A 44 -4.23 4.81 -21.69
N VAL A 45 -5.15 4.51 -20.76
CA VAL A 45 -6.50 5.04 -20.70
C VAL A 45 -6.59 5.94 -19.48
N VAL A 46 -6.88 7.22 -19.69
CA VAL A 46 -7.14 8.16 -18.59
C VAL A 46 -8.63 8.17 -18.32
N GLY A 47 -9.01 7.93 -17.05
CA GLY A 47 -10.41 7.87 -16.62
C GLY A 47 -10.55 7.36 -15.19
N ASP A 48 -11.76 7.44 -14.65
CA ASP A 48 -12.08 6.86 -13.33
C ASP A 48 -12.43 5.37 -13.48
N PHE A 49 -12.20 4.60 -12.42
CA PHE A 49 -12.52 3.16 -12.40
C PHE A 49 -14.03 2.91 -12.44
N ASP A 50 -14.85 3.87 -12.01
CA ASP A 50 -16.30 3.80 -12.10
C ASP A 50 -16.88 4.20 -13.47
N ASP A 51 -16.02 4.64 -14.42
CA ASP A 51 -16.39 4.80 -15.83
C ASP A 51 -16.34 3.45 -16.56
N ALA A 52 -17.50 2.84 -16.76
CA ALA A 52 -17.62 1.54 -17.44
C ALA A 52 -17.05 1.55 -18.87
N ALA A 53 -17.20 2.64 -19.60
CA ALA A 53 -16.67 2.75 -20.96
C ALA A 53 -15.14 2.84 -20.95
N ALA A 54 -14.55 3.56 -20.00
CA ALA A 54 -13.10 3.61 -19.82
C ALA A 54 -12.54 2.25 -19.40
N ALA A 55 -13.18 1.59 -18.43
CA ALA A 55 -12.78 0.24 -17.98
C ALA A 55 -12.84 -0.79 -19.11
N GLN A 56 -13.89 -0.74 -19.96
CA GLN A 56 -14.01 -1.58 -21.15
C GLN A 56 -12.86 -1.33 -22.13
N ARG A 57 -12.56 -0.05 -22.46
CA ARG A 57 -11.41 0.28 -23.33
C ARG A 57 -10.09 -0.20 -22.74
N ALA A 58 -9.92 -0.03 -21.44
CA ALA A 58 -8.71 -0.46 -20.73
C ALA A 58 -8.53 -1.98 -20.77
N SER A 59 -9.60 -2.75 -20.57
CA SER A 59 -9.55 -4.22 -20.50
C SER A 59 -9.48 -4.91 -21.85
N ASN A 60 -9.81 -4.21 -22.95
CA ASN A 60 -9.88 -4.84 -24.27
C ASN A 60 -8.50 -5.25 -24.81
N GLY A 61 -8.36 -6.54 -25.15
CA GLY A 61 -7.15 -7.11 -25.76
C GLY A 61 -5.95 -7.21 -24.80
N VAL A 62 -6.19 -7.27 -23.50
CA VAL A 62 -5.14 -7.57 -22.50
C VAL A 62 -5.25 -9.02 -22.03
N ASP A 63 -4.11 -9.63 -21.71
CA ASP A 63 -4.01 -11.01 -21.23
C ASP A 63 -4.28 -11.12 -19.72
N ALA A 64 -3.88 -10.09 -18.96
CA ALA A 64 -4.00 -10.04 -17.52
C ALA A 64 -4.26 -8.63 -17.00
N VAL A 65 -4.82 -8.54 -15.80
CA VAL A 65 -5.07 -7.29 -15.07
C VAL A 65 -4.36 -7.32 -13.72
N LEU A 66 -3.56 -6.29 -13.45
CA LEU A 66 -3.06 -5.94 -12.13
C LEU A 66 -3.90 -4.77 -11.61
N HIS A 67 -4.90 -5.05 -10.79
CA HIS A 67 -5.76 -4.01 -10.22
C HIS A 67 -5.13 -3.46 -8.93
N LEU A 68 -4.21 -2.48 -9.11
CA LEU A 68 -3.40 -1.90 -8.05
C LEU A 68 -3.92 -0.52 -7.59
N GLY A 69 -4.81 0.07 -8.38
CA GLY A 69 -5.40 1.38 -8.09
C GLY A 69 -6.44 1.31 -6.97
N ALA A 70 -6.42 2.31 -6.11
CA ALA A 70 -7.43 2.54 -5.09
C ALA A 70 -7.40 4.01 -4.64
N PHE A 71 -8.54 4.53 -4.23
CA PHE A 71 -8.58 5.75 -3.45
C PHE A 71 -8.32 5.42 -1.98
N MET A 72 -7.38 6.13 -1.36
CA MET A 72 -6.97 5.90 0.02
C MET A 72 -7.22 7.16 0.85
N SER A 73 -8.07 7.04 1.85
CA SER A 73 -8.35 8.09 2.82
C SER A 73 -8.90 7.50 4.11
N TRP A 74 -8.64 8.17 5.22
CA TRP A 74 -9.22 7.87 6.53
C TRP A 74 -10.14 8.99 7.00
N LEU A 75 -10.34 10.03 6.20
CA LEU A 75 -11.20 11.17 6.52
C LEU A 75 -12.67 10.79 6.35
N PRO A 76 -13.56 11.10 7.32
CA PRO A 76 -15.00 10.82 7.21
C PRO A 76 -15.65 11.45 5.98
N ALA A 77 -15.17 12.63 5.55
CA ALA A 77 -15.69 13.34 4.38
C ALA A 77 -15.46 12.58 3.05
N ASP A 78 -14.48 11.67 3.01
CA ASP A 78 -14.13 10.94 1.80
C ASP A 78 -14.84 9.59 1.66
N ARG A 79 -15.77 9.25 2.57
CA ARG A 79 -16.42 7.94 2.61
C ARG A 79 -17.07 7.55 1.27
N ASP A 80 -17.89 8.43 0.71
CA ASP A 80 -18.61 8.14 -0.53
C ASP A 80 -17.66 7.92 -1.71
N ARG A 81 -16.59 8.69 -1.74
CA ARG A 81 -15.53 8.53 -2.76
C ARG A 81 -14.78 7.21 -2.58
N LEU A 82 -14.52 6.79 -1.34
CA LEU A 82 -13.92 5.48 -1.04
C LEU A 82 -14.76 4.34 -1.61
N TYR A 83 -16.07 4.33 -1.35
CA TYR A 83 -16.96 3.27 -1.86
C TYR A 83 -17.03 3.30 -3.38
N ARG A 84 -17.23 4.47 -3.99
CA ARG A 84 -17.29 4.62 -5.43
C ARG A 84 -16.03 4.12 -6.12
N ALA A 85 -14.85 4.58 -5.70
CA ALA A 85 -13.61 4.20 -6.35
C ALA A 85 -13.21 2.74 -6.07
N ASN A 86 -13.34 2.28 -4.81
CA ASN A 86 -12.76 1.00 -4.39
C ASN A 86 -13.74 -0.18 -4.50
N VAL A 87 -15.05 0.06 -4.44
CA VAL A 87 -16.05 -1.01 -4.54
C VAL A 87 -16.68 -1.00 -5.93
N ASP A 88 -17.35 0.10 -6.31
CA ASP A 88 -17.99 0.18 -7.62
C ASP A 88 -16.95 0.11 -8.74
N GLY A 89 -15.84 0.85 -8.60
CA GLY A 89 -14.74 0.82 -9.56
C GLY A 89 -14.12 -0.59 -9.69
N THR A 90 -13.87 -1.30 -8.59
CA THR A 90 -13.39 -2.69 -8.64
C THR A 90 -14.38 -3.60 -9.36
N ARG A 91 -15.68 -3.50 -9.04
CA ARG A 91 -16.74 -4.27 -9.72
C ARG A 91 -16.74 -4.02 -11.23
N ILE A 92 -16.70 -2.76 -11.63
CA ILE A 92 -16.73 -2.36 -13.05
C ILE A 92 -15.50 -2.87 -13.81
N VAL A 93 -14.31 -2.74 -13.22
CA VAL A 93 -13.06 -3.25 -13.83
C VAL A 93 -13.08 -4.78 -13.91
N LEU A 94 -13.59 -5.50 -12.90
CA LEU A 94 -13.76 -6.96 -12.92
C LEU A 94 -14.73 -7.40 -14.04
N GLU A 95 -15.88 -6.76 -14.15
CA GLU A 95 -16.87 -7.05 -15.19
C GLU A 95 -16.31 -6.79 -16.59
N ALA A 96 -15.59 -5.67 -16.78
CA ALA A 96 -14.92 -5.35 -18.03
C ALA A 96 -13.84 -6.37 -18.39
N ALA A 97 -13.03 -6.79 -17.41
CA ALA A 97 -12.01 -7.83 -17.61
C ALA A 97 -12.62 -9.18 -17.98
N ALA A 98 -13.71 -9.57 -17.32
CA ALA A 98 -14.43 -10.81 -17.63
C ALA A 98 -15.05 -10.78 -19.04
N ALA A 99 -15.69 -9.67 -19.42
CA ALA A 99 -16.25 -9.48 -20.76
C ALA A 99 -15.16 -9.51 -21.86
N ALA A 100 -13.97 -8.99 -21.57
CA ALA A 100 -12.80 -9.04 -22.43
C ALA A 100 -12.09 -10.41 -22.44
N LYS A 101 -12.56 -11.39 -21.67
CA LYS A 101 -11.97 -12.72 -21.51
C LYS A 101 -10.52 -12.70 -21.01
N VAL A 102 -10.23 -11.78 -20.09
CA VAL A 102 -8.92 -11.71 -19.42
C VAL A 102 -8.63 -13.04 -18.70
N GLY A 103 -7.42 -13.56 -18.86
CA GLY A 103 -7.03 -14.84 -18.27
C GLY A 103 -6.77 -14.77 -16.77
N ARG A 104 -6.13 -13.68 -16.29
CA ARG A 104 -5.77 -13.54 -14.86
C ARG A 104 -6.04 -12.13 -14.34
N PHE A 105 -6.58 -12.06 -13.11
CA PHE A 105 -6.84 -10.82 -12.38
C PHE A 105 -6.17 -10.87 -11.00
N VAL A 106 -5.19 -10.00 -10.77
CA VAL A 106 -4.51 -9.83 -9.48
C VAL A 106 -5.04 -8.58 -8.81
N PHE A 107 -5.59 -8.75 -7.61
CA PHE A 107 -6.20 -7.67 -6.83
C PHE A 107 -5.31 -7.23 -5.67
N ALA A 108 -4.96 -5.95 -5.63
CA ALA A 108 -4.32 -5.35 -4.48
C ALA A 108 -5.35 -5.06 -3.38
N SER A 109 -5.44 -5.97 -2.42
CA SER A 109 -6.12 -5.76 -1.14
C SER A 109 -5.17 -5.08 -0.15
N SER A 110 -5.50 -5.08 1.13
CA SER A 110 -4.73 -4.40 2.19
C SER A 110 -4.70 -5.23 3.46
N GLY A 111 -3.64 -5.07 4.26
CA GLY A 111 -3.61 -5.52 5.65
C GLY A 111 -4.68 -4.89 6.52
N GLU A 112 -5.25 -3.74 6.13
CA GLU A 112 -6.37 -3.11 6.84
C GLU A 112 -7.69 -3.90 6.80
N VAL A 113 -7.77 -5.02 6.06
CA VAL A 113 -8.88 -5.97 6.19
C VAL A 113 -8.86 -6.68 7.55
N TYR A 114 -7.73 -6.68 8.24
CA TYR A 114 -7.59 -7.19 9.58
C TYR A 114 -7.78 -6.10 10.65
N PRO A 115 -8.08 -6.46 11.91
CA PRO A 115 -8.16 -5.49 13.01
C PRO A 115 -6.75 -5.11 13.51
N GLU A 116 -6.05 -4.21 12.82
CA GLU A 116 -4.64 -3.85 13.04
C GLU A 116 -4.26 -3.51 14.48
N ASN A 117 -5.19 -2.90 15.23
CA ASN A 117 -4.92 -2.47 16.61
C ASN A 117 -5.24 -3.53 17.67
N LYS A 118 -6.05 -4.55 17.30
CA LYS A 118 -6.54 -5.61 18.19
C LYS A 118 -6.67 -6.94 17.46
N PRO A 119 -5.61 -7.49 16.87
CA PRO A 119 -5.69 -8.80 16.23
C PRO A 119 -5.96 -9.89 17.27
N GLU A 120 -6.69 -10.93 16.88
CA GLU A 120 -7.00 -12.07 17.76
C GLU A 120 -5.73 -12.89 18.07
N PHE A 121 -4.80 -12.91 17.13
CA PHE A 121 -3.48 -13.54 17.27
C PHE A 121 -2.43 -12.86 16.39
N GLN A 122 -1.17 -13.05 16.73
CA GLN A 122 -0.01 -12.61 15.94
C GLN A 122 1.05 -13.74 15.89
N PRO A 123 1.81 -13.84 14.78
CA PRO A 123 1.66 -13.04 13.56
C PRO A 123 0.32 -13.29 12.87
N VAL A 124 -0.25 -12.24 12.27
CA VAL A 124 -1.52 -12.32 11.53
C VAL A 124 -1.27 -13.05 10.23
N THR A 125 -1.85 -14.24 10.09
CA THR A 125 -1.84 -15.03 8.85
C THR A 125 -3.09 -14.73 8.02
N GLU A 126 -3.17 -15.29 6.81
CA GLU A 126 -4.35 -15.14 5.95
C GLU A 126 -5.60 -15.85 6.49
N ASP A 127 -5.43 -16.74 7.49
CA ASP A 127 -6.52 -17.42 8.18
C ASP A 127 -7.12 -16.59 9.33
N HIS A 128 -6.50 -15.46 9.66
CA HIS A 128 -7.05 -14.52 10.63
C HIS A 128 -8.37 -13.93 10.11
N PRO A 129 -9.42 -13.85 10.93
CA PRO A 129 -10.70 -13.26 10.53
C PRO A 129 -10.51 -11.83 9.99
N ALA A 130 -11.08 -11.56 8.81
CA ALA A 130 -11.12 -10.23 8.24
C ALA A 130 -12.21 -9.41 8.94
N ARG A 131 -11.78 -8.49 9.81
CA ARG A 131 -12.65 -7.60 10.60
C ARG A 131 -12.10 -6.17 10.58
N PRO A 132 -12.20 -5.48 9.44
CA PRO A 132 -11.63 -4.16 9.26
C PRO A 132 -12.21 -3.15 10.24
N LEU A 133 -11.35 -2.25 10.73
CA LEU A 133 -11.71 -1.18 11.66
C LEU A 133 -11.73 0.20 10.98
N SER A 134 -11.40 0.28 9.69
CA SER A 134 -11.41 1.51 8.91
C SER A 134 -12.37 1.43 7.71
N PRO A 135 -12.96 2.54 7.25
CA PRO A 135 -13.74 2.56 6.00
C PRO A 135 -12.94 2.07 4.79
N TYR A 136 -11.65 2.40 4.72
CA TYR A 136 -10.77 1.89 3.66
C TYR A 136 -10.65 0.36 3.71
N GLY A 137 -10.37 -0.20 4.89
CA GLY A 137 -10.31 -1.66 5.07
C GLY A 137 -11.61 -2.37 4.69
N VAL A 138 -12.77 -1.78 5.02
CA VAL A 138 -14.09 -2.31 4.59
C VAL A 138 -14.17 -2.35 3.06
N THR A 139 -13.80 -1.27 2.36
CA THR A 139 -13.86 -1.26 0.89
C THR A 139 -12.94 -2.28 0.25
N LYS A 140 -11.76 -2.53 0.84
CA LYS A 140 -10.84 -3.57 0.36
C LYS A 140 -11.40 -4.99 0.59
N LEU A 141 -12.03 -5.24 1.74
CA LEU A 141 -12.69 -6.52 2.02
C LEU A 141 -13.86 -6.77 1.05
N LEU A 142 -14.69 -5.77 0.76
CA LEU A 142 -15.75 -5.87 -0.24
C LEU A 142 -15.17 -6.16 -1.64
N GLY A 143 -14.05 -5.54 -2.00
CA GLY A 143 -13.31 -5.86 -3.23
C GLY A 143 -12.85 -7.32 -3.27
N GLU A 144 -12.33 -7.87 -2.16
CA GLU A 144 -11.97 -9.30 -2.08
C GLU A 144 -13.17 -10.21 -2.38
N GLU A 145 -14.36 -9.89 -1.82
CA GLU A 145 -15.56 -10.69 -2.06
C GLU A 145 -16.02 -10.63 -3.52
N LEU A 146 -15.94 -9.47 -4.17
CA LEU A 146 -16.20 -9.33 -5.61
C LEU A 146 -15.23 -10.19 -6.45
N VAL A 147 -13.93 -10.16 -6.11
CA VAL A 147 -12.90 -10.95 -6.80
C VAL A 147 -13.13 -12.45 -6.60
N LYS A 148 -13.41 -12.90 -5.37
CA LYS A 148 -13.75 -14.29 -5.07
C LYS A 148 -15.01 -14.75 -5.81
N PHE A 149 -16.04 -13.89 -5.86
CA PHE A 149 -17.25 -14.19 -6.63
C PHE A 149 -16.91 -14.40 -8.11
N GLN A 150 -16.17 -13.46 -8.71
CA GLN A 150 -15.80 -13.53 -10.13
C GLN A 150 -15.01 -14.79 -10.46
N GLY A 151 -14.06 -15.19 -9.60
CA GLY A 151 -13.29 -16.43 -9.77
C GLY A 151 -14.11 -17.71 -9.67
N ARG A 152 -15.33 -17.67 -9.03
CA ARG A 152 -16.24 -18.82 -8.99
C ARG A 152 -17.16 -18.91 -10.20
N VAL A 153 -17.50 -17.78 -10.82
CA VAL A 153 -18.54 -17.74 -11.89
C VAL A 153 -17.98 -17.55 -13.29
N SER A 154 -16.67 -17.38 -13.43
CA SER A 154 -16.01 -17.23 -14.73
C SER A 154 -14.71 -18.04 -14.79
N PRO A 155 -14.17 -18.27 -16.01
CA PRO A 155 -12.88 -18.95 -16.18
C PRO A 155 -11.67 -18.07 -15.81
N MET A 156 -11.87 -16.80 -15.42
CA MET A 156 -10.80 -15.88 -15.06
C MET A 156 -10.12 -16.31 -13.76
N GLU A 157 -8.83 -16.55 -13.82
CA GLU A 157 -8.03 -16.83 -12.64
C GLU A 157 -7.90 -15.58 -11.76
N THR A 158 -8.14 -15.71 -10.47
CA THR A 158 -8.07 -14.58 -9.54
C THR A 158 -7.03 -14.81 -8.46
N VAL A 159 -6.32 -13.74 -8.06
CA VAL A 159 -5.36 -13.73 -6.96
C VAL A 159 -5.58 -12.49 -6.12
N ILE A 160 -5.53 -12.63 -4.79
CA ILE A 160 -5.70 -11.52 -3.85
C ILE A 160 -4.39 -11.32 -3.07
N LEU A 161 -3.88 -10.10 -3.07
CA LEU A 161 -2.68 -9.73 -2.32
C LEU A 161 -3.04 -8.70 -1.25
N ARG A 162 -2.94 -9.06 0.02
CA ARG A 162 -3.12 -8.14 1.16
C ARG A 162 -1.81 -7.43 1.43
N PHE A 163 -1.70 -6.21 0.93
CA PHE A 163 -0.49 -5.40 1.04
C PHE A 163 -0.27 -4.91 2.46
N SER A 164 0.96 -5.01 2.93
CA SER A 164 1.45 -4.22 4.06
C SER A 164 1.68 -2.75 3.63
N HIS A 165 2.09 -1.87 4.57
CA HIS A 165 2.46 -0.51 4.20
C HIS A 165 3.60 -0.50 3.19
N THR A 166 3.34 0.08 2.03
CA THR A 166 4.28 0.15 0.92
C THR A 166 4.85 1.54 0.77
N GLN A 167 6.17 1.62 0.65
CA GLN A 167 6.89 2.87 0.62
C GLN A 167 8.15 2.77 -0.23
N ASN A 168 8.53 3.85 -0.93
CA ASN A 168 9.85 3.93 -1.54
C ASN A 168 10.89 4.23 -0.45
N ALA A 169 12.06 3.60 -0.52
CA ALA A 169 13.14 3.86 0.41
C ALA A 169 13.50 5.35 0.47
N SER A 170 13.58 6.03 -0.69
CA SER A 170 13.90 7.45 -0.80
C SER A 170 12.92 8.39 -0.08
N GLU A 171 11.70 7.93 0.21
CA GLU A 171 10.67 8.70 0.92
C GLU A 171 10.75 8.56 2.45
N LEU A 172 11.56 7.63 2.96
CA LEU A 172 11.56 7.30 4.39
C LEU A 172 11.94 8.49 5.27
N LEU A 173 12.86 9.33 4.80
CA LEU A 173 13.31 10.56 5.43
C LEU A 173 12.74 11.82 4.75
N ASP A 174 11.55 11.73 4.16
CA ASP A 174 10.88 12.86 3.51
C ASP A 174 9.67 13.32 4.35
N PRO A 175 9.73 14.49 5.01
CA PRO A 175 8.62 15.00 5.80
C PRO A 175 7.39 15.37 4.94
N THR A 176 7.57 15.51 3.62
CA THR A 176 6.44 15.79 2.69
C THR A 176 5.80 14.51 2.16
N SER A 177 6.40 13.34 2.38
CA SER A 177 5.83 12.06 1.98
C SER A 177 4.50 11.80 2.67
N PHE A 178 3.52 11.35 1.90
CA PHE A 178 2.19 11.02 2.40
C PHE A 178 2.20 10.02 3.57
N PHE A 179 3.14 9.07 3.57
CA PHE A 179 3.25 8.08 4.64
C PHE A 179 4.30 8.43 5.68
N SER A 180 5.53 8.72 5.27
CA SER A 180 6.64 9.00 6.19
C SER A 180 6.43 10.28 6.97
N GLY A 181 5.93 11.33 6.33
CA GLY A 181 5.69 12.60 6.96
C GLY A 181 4.93 12.43 8.28
N PRO A 182 3.65 12.07 8.26
CA PRO A 182 2.87 11.96 9.50
C PRO A 182 3.23 10.74 10.36
N ARG A 183 4.09 9.86 9.88
CA ARG A 183 4.54 8.70 10.65
C ARG A 183 5.73 9.00 11.52
N PHE A 184 6.68 9.77 11.01
CA PHE A 184 7.99 9.96 11.63
C PHE A 184 8.31 11.39 12.01
N PHE A 185 7.62 12.39 11.43
CA PHE A 185 7.94 13.81 11.58
C PHE A 185 6.87 14.56 12.37
N LEU A 186 7.31 15.49 13.20
CA LEU A 186 6.47 16.17 14.18
C LEU A 186 5.41 17.07 13.50
N HIS A 187 5.83 17.99 12.61
CA HIS A 187 4.88 18.91 12.00
C HIS A 187 3.85 18.21 11.08
N PRO A 188 4.23 17.27 10.21
CA PRO A 188 3.25 16.47 9.47
C PRO A 188 2.31 15.67 10.37
N LYS A 189 2.82 15.16 11.52
CA LYS A 189 1.99 14.45 12.50
C LYS A 189 0.97 15.36 13.13
N ILE A 190 1.34 16.58 13.50
CA ILE A 190 0.40 17.59 14.02
C ILE A 190 -0.72 17.84 13.02
N ARG A 191 -0.36 18.15 11.76
CA ARG A 191 -1.36 18.38 10.69
C ARG A 191 -2.29 17.18 10.48
N GLN A 192 -1.77 15.96 10.54
CA GLN A 192 -2.58 14.74 10.43
C GLN A 192 -3.60 14.66 11.58
N GLN A 193 -3.17 14.91 12.83
CA GLN A 193 -4.06 14.82 13.99
C GLN A 193 -5.10 15.97 14.01
N GLU A 194 -4.74 17.14 13.51
CA GLU A 194 -5.69 18.24 13.27
C GLU A 194 -6.77 17.83 12.26
N GLY A 195 -6.38 17.22 11.13
CA GLY A 195 -7.29 16.71 10.12
C GLY A 195 -8.25 15.62 10.64
N PHE A 196 -7.83 14.85 11.63
CA PHE A 196 -8.66 13.84 12.31
C PHE A 196 -9.52 14.42 13.45
N GLY A 197 -9.32 15.69 13.84
CA GLY A 197 -10.03 16.31 14.95
C GLY A 197 -9.58 15.81 16.34
N ASN A 198 -8.37 15.23 16.45
CA ASN A 198 -7.84 14.66 17.69
C ASN A 198 -7.20 15.75 18.58
N ALA A 199 -8.01 16.60 19.19
CA ALA A 199 -7.55 17.78 19.96
C ALA A 199 -6.48 17.45 21.02
N LEU A 200 -6.66 16.39 21.81
CA LEU A 200 -5.70 15.99 22.84
C LEU A 200 -4.35 15.54 22.24
N ALA A 201 -4.38 14.84 21.13
CA ALA A 201 -3.13 14.45 20.45
C ALA A 201 -2.40 15.67 19.88
N VAL A 202 -3.15 16.64 19.31
CA VAL A 202 -2.62 17.90 18.79
C VAL A 202 -1.96 18.71 19.92
N GLU A 203 -2.63 18.86 21.06
CA GLU A 203 -2.08 19.56 22.24
C GLU A 203 -0.74 18.97 22.68
N LYS A 204 -0.70 17.64 22.86
CA LYS A 204 0.52 16.93 23.29
C LYS A 204 1.67 17.08 22.27
N LEU A 205 1.37 17.01 20.98
CA LEU A 205 2.38 17.15 19.93
C LEU A 205 2.89 18.61 19.83
N LYS A 206 2.01 19.60 19.90
CA LYS A 206 2.40 21.03 19.89
C LYS A 206 3.25 21.42 21.11
N ALA A 207 3.06 20.77 22.24
CA ALA A 207 3.91 20.98 23.42
C ALA A 207 5.38 20.54 23.21
N LEU A 208 5.66 19.72 22.18
CA LEU A 208 7.01 19.28 21.81
C LEU A 208 7.62 20.10 20.68
N ASP A 209 6.89 21.05 20.11
CA ASP A 209 7.35 21.86 18.98
C ASP A 209 8.38 22.89 19.47
N ILE A 210 9.60 22.76 18.98
CA ILE A 210 10.74 23.63 19.28
C ILE A 210 11.02 24.65 18.17
N GLY A 211 10.11 24.77 17.19
CA GLY A 211 10.22 25.70 16.06
C GLY A 211 10.97 25.14 14.86
N GLU A 212 11.50 23.93 14.95
CA GLU A 212 12.15 23.22 13.84
C GLU A 212 11.58 21.80 13.70
N GLU A 213 11.78 21.18 12.53
CA GLU A 213 11.28 19.82 12.30
C GLU A 213 12.03 18.80 13.18
N ALA A 214 11.31 17.88 13.78
CA ALA A 214 11.84 16.83 14.62
C ALA A 214 11.26 15.46 14.22
N LEU A 215 12.01 14.42 14.49
CA LEU A 215 11.48 13.06 14.47
C LEU A 215 10.64 12.82 15.75
N VAL A 216 9.52 12.11 15.60
CA VAL A 216 8.60 11.87 16.72
C VAL A 216 8.41 10.37 16.98
N LEU A 217 8.90 9.88 18.09
CA LEU A 217 8.62 8.54 18.60
C LEU A 217 7.21 8.53 19.21
N THR A 218 6.24 8.09 18.43
CA THR A 218 4.87 7.90 18.92
C THR A 218 4.76 6.59 19.68
N ARG A 219 4.13 6.68 20.86
CA ARG A 219 3.77 5.55 21.71
C ARG A 219 2.26 5.59 21.97
N ASN A 220 1.68 4.47 22.33
CA ASN A 220 0.30 4.41 22.75
C ASN A 220 0.09 5.03 24.14
N GLU A 221 -1.15 5.07 24.61
CA GLU A 221 -1.51 5.60 25.95
C GLU A 221 -0.79 4.93 27.14
N ASN A 222 -0.25 3.72 26.94
CA ASN A 222 0.50 2.96 27.94
C ASN A 222 2.03 3.00 27.71
N GLY A 223 2.53 3.92 26.88
CA GLY A 223 3.95 4.10 26.61
C GLY A 223 4.56 3.06 25.65
N ARG A 224 3.76 2.18 25.01
CA ARG A 224 4.27 1.20 24.06
C ARG A 224 4.52 1.85 22.69
N PRO A 225 5.74 1.74 22.13
CA PRO A 225 6.06 2.24 20.78
C PRO A 225 5.17 1.64 19.69
N PHE A 226 4.99 2.34 18.59
CA PHE A 226 4.31 1.80 17.42
C PHE A 226 5.21 0.79 16.71
N ARG A 227 4.57 -0.22 16.12
CA ARG A 227 5.23 -1.28 15.36
C ARG A 227 4.37 -1.69 14.19
N MET A 228 4.94 -1.75 12.98
CA MET A 228 4.22 -2.13 11.76
C MET A 228 5.18 -2.58 10.66
N HIS A 229 4.66 -3.30 9.67
CA HIS A 229 5.43 -3.58 8.47
C HIS A 229 5.58 -2.32 7.61
N ILE A 230 6.80 -2.10 7.12
CA ILE A 230 7.13 -1.13 6.07
C ILE A 230 7.87 -1.90 4.99
N THR A 231 7.29 -1.97 3.81
CA THR A 231 7.81 -2.77 2.70
C THR A 231 8.21 -1.86 1.55
N ASP A 232 9.38 -2.09 1.00
CA ASP A 232 9.84 -1.36 -0.17
C ASP A 232 9.00 -1.70 -1.41
N THR A 233 8.76 -0.70 -2.25
CA THR A 233 7.98 -0.86 -3.49
C THR A 233 8.58 -1.93 -4.42
N ARG A 234 9.90 -2.14 -4.39
CA ARG A 234 10.61 -3.18 -5.16
C ARG A 234 10.21 -4.58 -4.73
N ASP A 235 10.14 -4.83 -3.43
CA ASP A 235 9.67 -6.11 -2.88
C ASP A 235 8.18 -6.32 -3.16
N MET A 236 7.38 -5.25 -3.06
CA MET A 236 5.96 -5.33 -3.44
C MET A 236 5.80 -5.73 -4.91
N ALA A 237 6.55 -5.10 -5.81
CA ALA A 237 6.53 -5.43 -7.23
C ALA A 237 6.93 -6.89 -7.48
N LYS A 238 7.99 -7.38 -6.83
CA LYS A 238 8.41 -8.78 -6.90
C LYS A 238 7.27 -9.75 -6.55
N GLY A 239 6.57 -9.51 -5.45
CA GLY A 239 5.42 -10.33 -5.04
C GLY A 239 4.23 -10.24 -6.01
N ILE A 240 3.95 -9.06 -6.57
CA ILE A 240 2.90 -8.86 -7.58
C ILE A 240 3.22 -9.65 -8.86
N LEU A 241 4.47 -9.63 -9.33
CA LEU A 241 4.88 -10.37 -10.53
C LEU A 241 4.84 -11.88 -10.32
N LEU A 242 5.19 -12.36 -9.13
CA LEU A 242 4.99 -13.77 -8.76
C LEU A 242 3.51 -14.15 -8.79
N ALA A 243 2.62 -13.32 -8.25
CA ALA A 243 1.18 -13.55 -8.29
C ALA A 243 0.61 -13.51 -9.73
N LEU A 244 1.20 -12.69 -10.61
CA LEU A 244 0.83 -12.62 -12.01
C LEU A 244 1.19 -13.90 -12.77
N THR A 245 2.36 -14.48 -12.52
CA THR A 245 2.94 -15.52 -13.39
C THR A 245 2.90 -16.93 -12.80
N HIS A 246 2.93 -17.06 -11.48
CA HIS A 246 3.05 -18.37 -10.84
C HIS A 246 1.71 -19.14 -10.85
N ALA A 247 1.74 -20.41 -11.30
CA ALA A 247 0.52 -21.22 -11.42
C ALA A 247 -0.16 -21.49 -10.04
N LYS A 248 0.64 -21.67 -8.97
CA LYS A 248 0.12 -21.90 -7.62
C LYS A 248 -0.51 -20.65 -6.96
N ALA A 249 -0.44 -19.48 -7.63
CA ALA A 249 -1.08 -18.27 -7.11
C ALA A 249 -2.60 -18.27 -7.30
N VAL A 250 -3.09 -19.03 -8.27
CA VAL A 250 -4.50 -19.04 -8.70
C VAL A 250 -5.42 -19.41 -7.54
N GLY A 251 -6.44 -18.59 -7.30
CA GLY A 251 -7.40 -18.73 -6.20
C GLY A 251 -6.83 -18.39 -4.83
N GLY A 252 -5.54 -18.02 -4.74
CA GLY A 252 -4.86 -17.73 -3.49
C GLY A 252 -5.14 -16.34 -2.94
N ILE A 253 -5.03 -16.25 -1.61
CA ILE A 253 -4.97 -15.01 -0.85
C ILE A 253 -3.64 -15.01 -0.13
N PHE A 254 -2.87 -13.93 -0.26
CA PHE A 254 -1.53 -13.83 0.29
C PHE A 254 -1.31 -12.49 0.99
N ASN A 255 -0.76 -12.54 2.20
CA ASN A 255 -0.15 -11.35 2.81
C ASN A 255 1.15 -11.05 2.07
N LEU A 256 1.26 -9.85 1.52
CA LEU A 256 2.46 -9.40 0.81
C LEU A 256 3.11 -8.24 1.55
N GLY A 257 4.35 -8.47 2.00
CA GLY A 257 5.11 -7.46 2.73
C GLY A 257 6.47 -7.97 3.20
N ALA A 258 7.20 -7.12 3.91
CA ALA A 258 8.45 -7.48 4.57
C ALA A 258 8.24 -8.61 5.58
N THR A 259 9.28 -9.41 5.87
CA THR A 259 9.18 -10.52 6.81
C THR A 259 9.05 -10.02 8.25
N GLU A 260 9.83 -9.00 8.61
CA GLU A 260 9.84 -8.45 9.96
C GLU A 260 9.17 -7.08 10.03
N PRO A 261 8.37 -6.81 11.05
CA PRO A 261 7.83 -5.48 11.32
C PRO A 261 8.93 -4.53 11.82
N VAL A 262 8.75 -3.26 11.59
CA VAL A 262 9.63 -2.19 12.06
C VAL A 262 9.13 -1.68 13.41
N ASP A 263 9.98 -1.76 14.43
CA ASP A 263 9.75 -1.11 15.72
C ASP A 263 10.21 0.36 15.65
N PHE A 264 9.34 1.27 16.04
CA PHE A 264 9.65 2.70 15.98
C PHE A 264 10.68 3.11 17.05
N ALA A 265 10.78 2.34 18.14
CA ALA A 265 11.83 2.55 19.14
C ALA A 265 13.24 2.26 18.63
N ASP A 266 13.36 1.41 17.61
CA ASP A 266 14.64 1.08 17.01
C ASP A 266 14.98 2.00 15.83
N ILE A 267 14.02 2.23 14.94
CA ILE A 267 14.29 2.94 13.67
C ILE A 267 14.45 4.45 13.86
N LEU A 268 13.67 5.08 14.75
CA LEU A 268 13.71 6.53 14.92
C LEU A 268 15.03 7.04 15.52
N PRO A 269 15.63 6.40 16.53
CA PRO A 269 16.98 6.75 16.97
C PRO A 269 18.04 6.59 15.87
N ALA A 270 17.91 5.54 15.03
CA ALA A 270 18.80 5.37 13.88
C ALA A 270 18.63 6.46 12.83
N MET A 271 17.39 6.88 12.55
CA MET A 271 17.10 8.04 11.67
C MET A 271 17.70 9.33 12.25
N ALA A 272 17.47 9.62 13.53
CA ALA A 272 18.01 10.81 14.22
C ALA A 272 19.53 10.87 14.13
N LYS A 273 20.20 9.76 14.41
CA LYS A 273 21.67 9.67 14.30
C LYS A 273 22.20 9.95 12.89
N LYS A 274 21.46 9.53 11.86
CA LYS A 274 21.89 9.70 10.46
C LYS A 274 21.56 11.07 9.87
N THR A 275 20.50 11.74 10.37
CA THR A 275 20.03 13.02 9.86
C THR A 275 20.47 14.21 10.69
N GLY A 276 20.81 14.02 11.96
CA GLY A 276 21.04 15.07 12.93
C GLY A 276 19.75 15.74 13.44
N LEU A 277 18.58 15.28 13.02
CA LEU A 277 17.30 15.83 13.50
C LEU A 277 17.09 15.50 14.98
N PRO A 278 16.49 16.42 15.74
CA PRO A 278 16.00 16.15 17.09
C PRO A 278 15.04 14.96 17.10
N LEU A 279 15.07 14.16 18.17
CA LEU A 279 14.12 13.09 18.41
C LEU A 279 13.33 13.41 19.68
N VAL A 280 12.02 13.54 19.52
CA VAL A 280 11.09 13.72 20.65
C VAL A 280 10.20 12.49 20.79
N ALA A 281 9.62 12.29 21.98
CA ALA A 281 8.73 11.17 22.23
C ALA A 281 7.40 11.64 22.82
N VAL A 282 6.30 10.97 22.46
CA VAL A 282 4.96 11.33 22.91
C VAL A 282 4.08 10.10 23.10
N ASP A 283 3.32 10.08 24.20
CA ASP A 283 2.26 9.12 24.45
C ASP A 283 0.94 9.67 23.92
N LEU A 284 0.42 9.08 22.84
CA LEU A 284 -0.83 9.47 22.23
C LEU A 284 -2.00 8.62 22.75
N PRO A 285 -3.22 9.18 22.81
CA PRO A 285 -4.41 8.42 23.20
C PRO A 285 -4.65 7.21 22.32
N GLY A 286 -5.20 6.15 22.93
CA GLY A 286 -5.61 4.94 22.24
C GLY A 286 -4.54 3.85 22.17
N ALA A 287 -4.92 2.72 21.55
CA ALA A 287 -4.10 1.49 21.52
C ALA A 287 -2.81 1.61 20.72
N GLY A 288 -2.74 2.58 19.78
CA GLY A 288 -1.62 2.71 18.85
C GLY A 288 -1.57 1.55 17.85
N VAL A 289 -0.54 1.55 17.00
CA VAL A 289 -0.33 0.49 16.01
C VAL A 289 0.68 -0.50 16.57
N TRP A 290 0.26 -1.78 16.67
CA TRP A 290 1.12 -2.89 17.08
C TRP A 290 0.76 -4.12 16.28
N TYR A 291 1.40 -4.28 15.13
CA TYR A 291 0.93 -5.16 14.09
C TYR A 291 2.07 -5.94 13.44
N HIS A 292 1.90 -7.26 13.40
CA HIS A 292 2.82 -8.19 12.76
C HIS A 292 2.02 -9.16 11.88
N THR A 293 2.18 -9.07 10.57
CA THR A 293 1.62 -10.02 9.59
C THR A 293 2.66 -11.04 9.17
N SER A 294 2.24 -12.27 8.96
CA SER A 294 3.08 -13.31 8.36
C SER A 294 2.99 -13.26 6.83
N ASN A 295 4.13 -13.28 6.17
CA ASN A 295 4.25 -13.50 4.73
C ASN A 295 4.65 -14.95 4.38
N ALA A 296 4.53 -15.89 5.34
CA ALA A 296 4.97 -17.28 5.16
C ALA A 296 4.28 -17.96 3.99
N ARG A 297 2.96 -17.76 3.84
CA ARG A 297 2.18 -18.39 2.76
C ARG A 297 2.69 -18.02 1.37
N ILE A 298 2.95 -16.74 1.10
CA ILE A 298 3.47 -16.32 -0.21
C ILE A 298 4.91 -16.80 -0.44
N ARG A 299 5.73 -16.83 0.62
CA ARG A 299 7.10 -17.35 0.56
C ARG A 299 7.12 -18.83 0.21
N GLU A 300 6.37 -19.63 0.93
CA GLU A 300 6.32 -21.11 0.75
C GLU A 300 5.64 -21.51 -0.56
N THR A 301 4.62 -20.77 -0.99
CA THR A 301 3.82 -21.12 -2.17
C THR A 301 4.42 -20.60 -3.46
N LEU A 302 4.92 -19.35 -3.46
CA LEU A 302 5.37 -18.63 -4.66
C LEU A 302 6.88 -18.35 -4.68
N GLY A 303 7.62 -18.70 -3.63
CA GLY A 303 9.06 -18.42 -3.55
C GLY A 303 9.37 -16.94 -3.36
N PHE A 304 8.45 -16.16 -2.74
CA PHE A 304 8.69 -14.75 -2.47
C PHE A 304 9.78 -14.56 -1.42
N GLU A 305 10.81 -13.79 -1.75
CA GLU A 305 11.88 -13.42 -0.83
C GLU A 305 12.07 -11.90 -0.88
N PRO A 306 11.69 -11.15 0.18
CA PRO A 306 11.93 -9.71 0.25
C PRO A 306 13.42 -9.41 0.44
N GLU A 307 13.93 -8.41 -0.28
CA GLU A 307 15.36 -8.08 -0.34
C GLU A 307 15.69 -6.69 0.24
N TRP A 308 14.66 -5.94 0.65
CA TRP A 308 14.76 -4.56 1.11
C TRP A 308 14.34 -4.41 2.57
N PRO A 309 15.14 -4.91 3.54
CA PRO A 309 14.86 -4.65 4.95
C PRO A 309 14.95 -3.16 5.26
N ILE A 310 14.31 -2.73 6.34
CA ILE A 310 14.23 -1.30 6.72
C ILE A 310 15.61 -0.64 6.87
N THR A 311 16.64 -1.38 7.25
CA THR A 311 18.01 -0.88 7.36
C THR A 311 18.58 -0.47 6.00
N ARG A 312 18.38 -1.30 4.97
CA ARG A 312 18.78 -1.00 3.59
C ARG A 312 17.96 0.17 3.02
N MET A 313 16.66 0.21 3.31
CA MET A 313 15.82 1.35 2.94
C MET A 313 16.32 2.65 3.58
N LEU A 314 16.72 2.60 4.85
CA LEU A 314 17.25 3.77 5.56
C LEU A 314 18.57 4.27 4.95
N ASP A 315 19.47 3.39 4.55
CA ASP A 315 20.74 3.78 3.91
C ASP A 315 20.51 4.52 2.56
N GLU A 316 19.55 4.06 1.76
CA GLU A 316 19.13 4.76 0.54
C GLU A 316 18.43 6.09 0.85
N ALA A 317 17.59 6.11 1.88
CA ALA A 317 16.88 7.32 2.33
C ALA A 317 17.85 8.43 2.77
N VAL A 318 18.93 8.08 3.46
CA VAL A 318 20.00 9.03 3.86
C VAL A 318 20.64 9.67 2.64
N SER A 319 20.93 8.89 1.61
CA SER A 319 21.48 9.43 0.35
C SER A 319 20.50 10.42 -0.32
N ALA A 320 19.21 10.14 -0.28
CA ALA A 320 18.17 11.05 -0.79
C ALA A 320 18.00 12.29 0.11
N TRP A 321 18.09 12.11 1.42
CA TRP A 321 18.04 13.20 2.40
C TRP A 321 19.17 14.21 2.18
N THR A 322 20.42 13.75 2.08
CA THR A 322 21.58 14.61 1.85
C THR A 322 21.43 15.42 0.57
N ARG A 323 20.95 14.82 -0.53
CA ARG A 323 20.71 15.55 -1.79
C ARG A 323 19.63 16.65 -1.69
N ARG A 324 18.68 16.55 -0.75
CA ARG A 324 17.66 17.59 -0.54
C ARG A 324 18.14 18.76 0.30
N GLN A 325 19.26 18.60 1.04
CA GLN A 325 19.86 19.66 1.85
C GLN A 325 20.87 20.49 1.06
N THR A 326 21.36 19.99 -0.07
CA THR A 326 22.24 20.70 -1.01
C THR A 326 21.43 21.38 -2.11
#